data_4410a7f3d11686a83bf1c4da999c2797
#
_entry.id   4410a7f3d11686a83bf1c4da999c2797
#
_cell.length_a   1.000
_cell.length_b   1.000
_cell.length_c   1.000
_cell.angle_alpha   90.00
_cell.angle_beta   90.00
_cell.angle_gamma   90.00
#
_symmetry.space_group_name_H-M   'P 1'
#
loop_
_entity.id
_entity.type
_entity.pdbx_description
1 polymer ?
#
loop_
_entity_poly.entity_id
_entity_poly.type
_entity_poly.pdbx_seq_one_letter_code
_entity_poly.pdbx_strand_id
1 'polypeptide(L)'
;MDKPAVRDAALLLLRIALGTVFIAHGWDKLMFTGLTETAGQFSAWGVPQPQLSAWLVMATELLGGALLVVGLLTTFVAGLLALLMVAAIWFVHLDSGFFTATGGLEFPAVLVAALVMIVVFGSGRVSLDGVLSK
;
A
#
# COMPACT_ATOMS: atom_id res chain seq x y z
N MET A 1 11.38 6.79 -24.47
CA MET A 1 10.60 6.18 -23.38
C MET A 1 9.17 6.68 -23.32
N ASP A 2 8.79 7.50 -24.28
CA ASP A 2 7.42 8.07 -24.27
C ASP A 2 6.40 7.21 -25.01
N LYS A 3 6.76 5.98 -25.36
CA LYS A 3 5.82 5.07 -26.03
C LYS A 3 4.75 4.62 -25.04
N PRO A 4 3.46 4.76 -25.38
CA PRO A 4 2.38 4.34 -24.47
C PRO A 4 2.47 2.89 -24.03
N ALA A 5 2.90 1.98 -24.91
CA ALA A 5 3.02 0.57 -24.54
C ALA A 5 4.08 0.34 -23.45
N VAL A 6 5.20 1.06 -23.50
CA VAL A 6 6.24 0.97 -22.48
C VAL A 6 5.72 1.50 -21.13
N ARG A 7 5.03 2.64 -21.18
CA ARG A 7 4.43 3.21 -19.96
C ARG A 7 3.40 2.27 -19.35
N ASP A 8 2.53 1.69 -20.17
CA ASP A 8 1.51 0.77 -19.69
C ASP A 8 2.11 -0.48 -19.05
N ALA A 9 3.18 -1.02 -19.65
CA ALA A 9 3.90 -2.18 -19.11
C ALA A 9 4.56 -1.82 -17.77
N ALA A 10 5.18 -0.65 -17.68
CA ALA A 10 5.82 -0.19 -16.44
C ALA A 10 4.79 -0.01 -15.33
N LEU A 11 3.64 0.60 -15.63
CA LEU A 11 2.58 0.79 -14.63
C LEU A 11 1.98 -0.54 -14.20
N LEU A 12 1.80 -1.48 -15.12
CA LEU A 12 1.32 -2.82 -14.77
C LEU A 12 2.28 -3.51 -13.81
N LEU A 13 3.58 -3.49 -14.12
CA LEU A 13 4.61 -4.08 -13.27
C LEU A 13 4.59 -3.44 -11.87
N LEU A 14 4.53 -2.12 -11.82
CA LEU A 14 4.52 -1.38 -10.56
C LEU A 14 3.28 -1.73 -9.72
N ARG A 15 2.10 -1.80 -10.35
CA ARG A 15 0.87 -2.17 -9.68
C ARG A 15 0.91 -3.59 -9.12
N ILE A 16 1.42 -4.55 -9.90
CA ILE A 16 1.54 -5.93 -9.45
C ILE A 16 2.49 -6.03 -8.27
N ALA A 17 3.65 -5.38 -8.35
CA ALA A 17 4.63 -5.39 -7.27
C ALA A 17 4.06 -4.79 -5.98
N LEU A 18 3.49 -3.59 -6.07
CA LEU A 18 2.91 -2.91 -4.91
C LEU A 18 1.71 -3.67 -4.36
N GLY A 19 0.82 -4.11 -5.24
CA GLY A 19 -0.36 -4.86 -4.82
C GLY A 19 0.00 -6.13 -4.07
N THR A 20 0.99 -6.86 -4.55
CA THR A 20 1.48 -8.07 -3.89
C THR A 20 2.03 -7.76 -2.50
N VAL A 21 2.81 -6.69 -2.36
CA VAL A 21 3.36 -6.27 -1.06
C VAL A 21 2.23 -5.97 -0.08
N PHE A 22 1.22 -5.20 -0.49
CA PHE A 22 0.12 -4.86 0.40
C PHE A 22 -0.75 -6.07 0.75
N ILE A 23 -1.03 -6.94 -0.23
CA ILE A 23 -1.76 -8.18 0.04
C ILE A 23 -1.01 -9.03 1.07
N ALA A 24 0.29 -9.18 0.90
CA ALA A 24 1.11 -9.97 1.82
C ALA A 24 1.07 -9.40 3.24
N HIS A 25 1.17 -8.07 3.38
CA HIS A 25 1.11 -7.43 4.70
C HIS A 25 -0.27 -7.55 5.33
N GLY A 26 -1.34 -7.36 4.56
CA GLY A 26 -2.70 -7.53 5.08
C GLY A 26 -2.99 -8.97 5.45
N TRP A 27 -2.53 -9.92 4.64
CA TRP A 27 -2.68 -11.34 4.93
C TRP A 27 -1.94 -11.74 6.22
N ASP A 28 -0.73 -11.23 6.41
CA ASP A 28 0.03 -11.45 7.64
C ASP A 28 -0.76 -10.98 8.87
N LYS A 29 -1.33 -9.77 8.81
CA LYS A 29 -2.12 -9.23 9.91
C LYS A 29 -3.35 -10.06 10.22
N LEU A 30 -3.95 -10.68 9.21
CA LEU A 30 -5.17 -11.47 9.37
C LEU A 30 -4.86 -12.90 9.84
N MET A 31 -3.89 -13.57 9.21
CA MET A 31 -3.73 -15.03 9.35
C MET A 31 -2.50 -15.44 10.17
N PHE A 32 -1.41 -14.69 10.13
CA PHE A 32 -0.18 -15.09 10.82
C PHE A 32 0.00 -14.36 12.14
N THR A 33 0.16 -13.03 12.11
CA THR A 33 0.24 -12.22 13.32
C THR A 33 -1.09 -12.24 14.05
N GLY A 34 -2.19 -12.14 13.29
CA GLY A 34 -3.54 -12.07 13.82
C GLY A 34 -3.92 -10.66 14.23
N LEU A 35 -5.22 -10.38 14.21
CA LEU A 35 -5.73 -9.04 14.49
C LEU A 35 -5.56 -8.63 15.95
N THR A 36 -5.65 -9.58 16.89
CA THR A 36 -5.45 -9.29 18.30
C THR A 36 -4.01 -8.83 18.58
N GLU A 37 -3.02 -9.55 18.06
CA GLU A 37 -1.61 -9.18 18.19
C GLU A 37 -1.33 -7.87 17.48
N THR A 38 -1.87 -7.68 16.28
CA THR A 38 -1.73 -6.43 15.52
C THR A 38 -2.29 -5.25 16.30
N ALA A 39 -3.48 -5.41 16.91
CA ALA A 39 -4.06 -4.37 17.75
C ALA A 39 -3.19 -4.05 18.97
N GLY A 40 -2.56 -5.06 19.56
CA GLY A 40 -1.61 -4.89 20.65
C GLY A 40 -0.40 -4.06 20.24
N GLN A 41 0.16 -4.35 19.06
CA GLN A 41 1.27 -3.57 18.50
C GLN A 41 0.85 -2.12 18.23
N PHE A 42 -0.34 -1.93 17.66
CA PHE A 42 -0.88 -0.59 17.39
C PHE A 42 -1.06 0.21 18.67
N SER A 43 -1.57 -0.44 19.73
CA SER A 43 -1.71 0.19 21.05
C SER A 43 -0.35 0.65 21.59
N ALA A 44 0.67 -0.20 21.45
CA ALA A 44 2.04 0.12 21.89
C ALA A 44 2.63 1.31 21.14
N TRP A 45 2.25 1.50 19.87
CA TRP A 45 2.71 2.63 19.05
C TRP A 45 1.86 3.89 19.21
N GLY A 46 0.83 3.86 20.03
CA GLY A 46 -0.02 5.01 20.27
C GLY A 46 -1.07 5.27 19.20
N VAL A 47 -1.38 4.26 18.38
CA VAL A 47 -2.42 4.38 17.35
C VAL A 47 -3.78 4.43 18.05
N PRO A 48 -4.64 5.45 17.74
CA PRO A 48 -5.96 5.53 18.34
C PRO A 48 -6.86 4.39 17.87
N GLN A 49 -7.78 3.95 18.75
CA GLN A 49 -8.71 2.86 18.46
C GLN A 49 -7.99 1.64 17.86
N PRO A 50 -7.05 1.02 18.61
CA PRO A 50 -6.14 0.05 18.02
C PRO A 50 -6.85 -1.18 17.42
N GLN A 51 -7.94 -1.65 18.01
CA GLN A 51 -8.68 -2.78 17.47
C GLN A 51 -9.35 -2.42 16.14
N LEU A 52 -10.03 -1.28 16.09
CA LEU A 52 -10.66 -0.81 14.85
C LEU A 52 -9.59 -0.49 13.79
N SER A 53 -8.52 0.19 14.20
CA SER A 53 -7.43 0.55 13.29
C SER A 53 -6.77 -0.68 12.68
N ALA A 54 -6.56 -1.75 13.47
CA ALA A 54 -6.00 -2.99 12.97
C ALA A 54 -6.88 -3.62 11.88
N TRP A 55 -8.20 -3.65 12.10
CA TRP A 55 -9.15 -4.13 11.09
C TRP A 55 -9.12 -3.27 9.83
N LEU A 56 -9.16 -1.95 9.99
CA LEU A 56 -9.17 -1.02 8.86
C LEU A 56 -7.89 -1.12 8.04
N VAL A 57 -6.74 -1.19 8.69
CA VAL A 57 -5.46 -1.32 8.01
C VAL A 57 -5.38 -2.65 7.27
N MET A 58 -5.73 -3.75 7.93
CA MET A 58 -5.73 -5.08 7.30
C MET A 58 -6.64 -5.09 6.07
N ALA A 59 -7.87 -4.61 6.20
CA ALA A 59 -8.83 -4.59 5.09
C ALA A 59 -8.33 -3.71 3.96
N THR A 60 -7.80 -2.52 4.28
CA THR A 60 -7.28 -1.59 3.27
C THR A 60 -6.10 -2.20 2.53
N GLU A 61 -5.20 -2.88 3.23
CA GLU A 61 -4.05 -3.52 2.59
C GLU A 61 -4.47 -4.68 1.68
N LEU A 62 -5.37 -5.55 2.15
CA LEU A 62 -5.83 -6.68 1.34
C LEU A 62 -6.63 -6.22 0.13
N LEU A 63 -7.67 -5.40 0.36
CA LEU A 63 -8.55 -4.94 -0.71
C LEU A 63 -7.82 -3.97 -1.63
N GLY A 64 -7.07 -3.03 -1.06
CA GLY A 64 -6.31 -2.06 -1.84
C GLY A 64 -5.24 -2.73 -2.69
N GLY A 65 -4.53 -3.70 -2.13
CA GLY A 65 -3.54 -4.46 -2.88
C GLY A 65 -4.17 -5.22 -4.05
N ALA A 66 -5.30 -5.89 -3.81
CA ALA A 66 -6.02 -6.61 -4.86
C ALA A 66 -6.51 -5.67 -5.96
N LEU A 67 -7.06 -4.51 -5.58
CA LEU A 67 -7.52 -3.50 -6.54
C LEU A 67 -6.37 -2.94 -7.37
N LEU A 68 -5.19 -2.76 -6.78
CA LEU A 68 -4.00 -2.35 -7.54
C LEU A 68 -3.59 -3.41 -8.57
N VAL A 69 -3.59 -4.67 -8.18
CA VAL A 69 -3.20 -5.76 -9.11
C VAL A 69 -4.10 -5.77 -10.33
N VAL A 70 -5.42 -5.71 -10.13
CA VAL A 70 -6.38 -5.72 -11.25
C VAL A 70 -6.52 -4.34 -11.90
N GLY A 71 -6.09 -3.28 -11.21
CA GLY A 71 -6.16 -1.92 -11.72
C GLY A 71 -7.55 -1.33 -11.72
N LEU A 72 -8.32 -1.54 -10.66
CA LEU A 72 -9.66 -0.96 -10.50
C LEU A 72 -9.61 0.12 -9.42
N LEU A 73 -10.21 1.29 -9.69
CA LEU A 73 -10.19 2.46 -8.81
C LEU A 73 -8.75 2.85 -8.44
N THR A 74 -7.84 2.71 -9.37
CA THR A 74 -6.39 2.69 -9.13
C THR A 74 -5.90 3.96 -8.46
N THR A 75 -6.26 5.14 -8.98
CA THR A 75 -5.78 6.41 -8.44
C THR A 75 -6.26 6.63 -7.01
N PHE A 76 -7.54 6.34 -6.75
CA PHE A 76 -8.12 6.47 -5.41
C PHE A 76 -7.43 5.52 -4.42
N VAL A 77 -7.29 4.26 -4.81
CA VAL A 77 -6.67 3.22 -3.97
C VAL A 77 -5.20 3.55 -3.69
N ALA A 78 -4.45 3.96 -4.72
CA ALA A 78 -3.05 4.33 -4.54
C ALA A 78 -2.90 5.52 -3.60
N GLY A 79 -3.78 6.51 -3.70
CA GLY A 79 -3.79 7.66 -2.80
C GLY A 79 -4.08 7.24 -1.36
N LEU A 80 -5.07 6.37 -1.17
CA LEU A 80 -5.42 5.87 0.16
C LEU A 80 -4.28 5.07 0.79
N LEU A 81 -3.66 4.18 0.01
CA LEU A 81 -2.51 3.41 0.50
C LEU A 81 -1.30 4.31 0.81
N ALA A 82 -1.08 5.36 0.00
CA ALA A 82 -0.02 6.33 0.28
C ALA A 82 -0.26 7.04 1.62
N LEU A 83 -1.49 7.46 1.89
CA LEU A 83 -1.84 8.06 3.18
C LEU A 83 -1.64 7.08 4.33
N LEU A 84 -2.00 5.81 4.12
CA LEU A 84 -1.78 4.76 5.11
C LEU A 84 -0.29 4.62 5.43
N MET A 85 0.56 4.64 4.41
CA MET A 85 2.01 4.53 4.59
C MET A 85 2.60 5.76 5.29
N VAL A 86 2.10 6.96 5.01
CA VAL A 86 2.52 8.17 5.72
C VAL A 86 2.17 8.04 7.21
N ALA A 87 0.97 7.56 7.53
CA ALA A 87 0.58 7.31 8.92
C ALA A 87 1.48 6.26 9.57
N ALA A 88 1.84 5.20 8.84
CA ALA A 88 2.76 4.17 9.33
C ALA A 88 4.15 4.75 9.62
N ILE A 89 4.64 5.64 8.78
CA ILE A 89 5.91 6.33 9.04
C ILE A 89 5.83 7.11 10.34
N TRP A 90 4.75 7.87 10.51
CA TRP A 90 4.56 8.70 11.71
C TRP A 90 4.49 7.88 12.99
N PHE A 91 3.66 6.82 13.01
CA PHE A 91 3.42 6.06 14.24
C PHE A 91 4.50 5.02 14.54
N VAL A 92 5.10 4.43 13.50
CA VAL A 92 5.90 3.21 13.66
C VAL A 92 7.38 3.42 13.36
N HIS A 93 7.69 4.14 12.28
CA HIS A 93 9.03 4.12 11.70
C HIS A 93 9.87 5.37 11.98
N LEU A 94 9.23 6.49 12.34
CA LEU A 94 9.92 7.77 12.41
C LEU A 94 11.06 7.76 13.46
N ASP A 95 10.80 7.15 14.62
CA ASP A 95 11.77 7.10 15.71
C ASP A 95 12.81 5.98 15.56
N SER A 96 12.64 5.11 14.56
CA SER A 96 13.55 3.97 14.32
C SER A 96 14.65 4.28 13.30
N GLY A 97 14.72 5.52 12.83
CA GLY A 97 15.72 5.98 11.88
C GLY A 97 15.35 5.70 10.43
N PHE A 98 16.36 5.56 9.58
CA PHE A 98 16.13 5.42 8.14
C PHE A 98 16.10 3.96 7.68
N PHE A 99 17.04 3.14 8.15
CA PHE A 99 17.25 1.82 7.58
C PHE A 99 16.19 0.82 8.04
N THR A 100 15.69 0.02 7.09
CA THR A 100 14.68 -1.02 7.35
C THR A 100 15.18 -2.08 8.35
N ALA A 101 16.48 -2.36 8.36
CA ALA A 101 17.06 -3.32 9.31
C ALA A 101 16.80 -2.97 10.78
N THR A 102 16.61 -1.68 11.07
CA THR A 102 16.29 -1.18 12.42
C THR A 102 14.82 -0.77 12.56
N GLY A 103 13.96 -1.18 11.63
CA GLY A 103 12.55 -0.79 11.61
C GLY A 103 12.30 0.60 11.08
N GLY A 104 13.27 1.18 10.35
CA GLY A 104 13.21 2.58 9.91
C GLY A 104 12.27 2.85 8.76
N LEU A 105 12.27 4.09 8.29
CA LEU A 105 11.29 4.61 7.34
C LEU A 105 11.61 4.31 5.87
N GLU A 106 12.76 3.72 5.57
CA GLU A 106 13.23 3.52 4.20
C GLU A 106 12.22 2.76 3.33
N PHE A 107 11.71 1.62 3.82
CA PHE A 107 10.76 0.81 3.08
C PHE A 107 9.40 1.51 2.86
N PRO A 108 8.72 2.01 3.91
CA PRO A 108 7.47 2.72 3.67
C PRO A 108 7.64 4.00 2.85
N ALA A 109 8.78 4.69 2.93
CA ALA A 109 9.03 5.87 2.11
C ALA A 109 9.12 5.51 0.62
N VAL A 110 9.78 4.40 0.27
CA VAL A 110 9.82 3.91 -1.11
C VAL A 110 8.42 3.53 -1.60
N LEU A 111 7.61 2.90 -0.74
CA LEU A 111 6.23 2.58 -1.09
C LEU A 111 5.41 3.85 -1.36
N VAL A 112 5.58 4.89 -0.55
CA VAL A 112 4.89 6.17 -0.78
C VAL A 112 5.29 6.75 -2.14
N ALA A 113 6.58 6.78 -2.45
CA ALA A 113 7.06 7.31 -3.73
C ALA A 113 6.46 6.54 -4.91
N ALA A 114 6.46 5.21 -4.83
CA ALA A 114 5.89 4.36 -5.89
C ALA A 114 4.39 4.58 -6.04
N LEU A 115 3.66 4.70 -4.93
CA LEU A 115 2.21 4.95 -4.94
C LEU A 115 1.88 6.31 -5.52
N VAL A 116 2.68 7.34 -5.22
CA VAL A 116 2.52 8.68 -5.79
C VAL A 116 2.67 8.62 -7.32
N MET A 117 3.60 7.82 -7.83
CA MET A 117 3.75 7.64 -9.28
C MET A 117 2.47 7.06 -9.90
N ILE A 118 1.83 6.12 -9.23
CA ILE A 118 0.54 5.58 -9.70
C ILE A 118 -0.55 6.65 -9.65
N VAL A 119 -0.59 7.46 -8.59
CA VAL A 119 -1.56 8.56 -8.50
C VAL A 119 -1.39 9.52 -9.67
N VAL A 120 -0.14 9.86 -10.01
CA VAL A 120 0.16 10.83 -11.07
C VAL A 120 -0.16 10.27 -12.46
N PHE A 121 0.24 9.03 -12.75
CA PHE A 121 0.15 8.44 -14.09
C PHE A 121 -1.08 7.56 -14.31
N GLY A 122 -1.76 7.16 -13.24
CA GLY A 122 -2.95 6.31 -13.33
C GLY A 122 -2.63 4.84 -13.48
N SER A 123 -3.64 4.08 -13.92
CA SER A 123 -3.56 2.61 -13.98
C SER A 123 -2.79 2.07 -15.18
N GLY A 124 -2.67 2.87 -16.25
CA GLY A 124 -2.28 2.37 -17.55
C GLY A 124 -3.47 1.72 -18.26
N ARG A 125 -3.27 1.35 -19.53
CA ARG A 125 -4.35 0.75 -20.33
C ARG A 125 -4.59 -0.72 -20.03
N VAL A 126 -3.59 -1.42 -19.51
CA VAL A 126 -3.70 -2.84 -19.15
C VAL A 126 -4.20 -2.91 -17.70
N SER A 127 -5.50 -2.68 -17.52
CA SER A 127 -6.15 -2.61 -16.21
C SER A 127 -7.67 -2.63 -16.39
N LEU A 128 -8.41 -2.94 -15.33
CA LEU A 128 -9.87 -2.82 -15.36
C LEU A 128 -10.31 -1.38 -15.57
N ASP A 129 -9.63 -0.40 -14.95
CA ASP A 129 -9.91 1.02 -15.19
C ASP A 129 -9.75 1.37 -16.67
N GLY A 130 -8.69 0.87 -17.30
CA GLY A 130 -8.44 1.08 -18.72
C GLY A 130 -9.53 0.49 -19.60
N VAL A 131 -10.02 -0.69 -19.27
CA VAL A 131 -11.11 -1.35 -20.01
C VAL A 131 -12.42 -0.59 -19.82
N LEU A 132 -12.73 -0.18 -18.60
CA LEU A 132 -14.00 0.47 -18.28
C LEU A 132 -14.08 1.90 -18.81
N SER A 133 -12.97 2.54 -19.09
CA SER A 133 -12.92 3.92 -19.58
C SER A 133 -12.98 4.03 -21.11
N LYS A 134 -13.07 2.92 -21.82
CA LYS A 134 -13.17 2.92 -23.29
C LYS A 134 -14.56 3.30 -23.77
#